data_7e5af1a748c54272087f4d09d548c258
#
_entry.id   7e5af1a748c54272087f4d09d548c258
#
_cell.length_a   1.000
_cell.length_b   1.000
_cell.length_c   1.000
_cell.angle_alpha   90.00
_cell.angle_beta   90.00
_cell.angle_gamma   90.00
#
_symmetry.space_group_name_H-M   'P 1'
#
loop_
_entity.id
_entity.type
_entity.pdbx_description
1 polymer ?
#
loop_
_entity_poly.entity_id
_entity_poly.type
_entity_poly.pdbx_seq_one_letter_code
_entity_poly.pdbx_strand_id
1 'polypeptide(L)'
;MKGYISMKKNLIEDYNGQTQEERDKITFELQKSPFDEWVQLNKQGIQHLMLLNTISPLATNILYFLIENSNNYNCVIVSQSTLGKIFKRSNTSINLAIKKLKEHNFINIQKDGRGNMYFVNANLVWKSYGTNHKFAEFNAKIIFSQEEIKKMNFKNTLLKK
;
A
#
# COMPACT_ATOMS: atom_id res chain seq x y z
N MET A 1 -20.74 -5.42 8.22
CA MET A 1 -20.34 -4.26 9.04
C MET A 1 -21.13 -4.08 10.34
N LYS A 2 -22.48 -4.18 10.33
CA LYS A 2 -23.29 -4.07 11.56
C LYS A 2 -22.92 -5.11 12.64
N GLY A 3 -22.68 -6.38 12.28
CA GLY A 3 -22.29 -7.43 13.22
C GLY A 3 -20.95 -7.20 13.91
N TYR A 4 -19.95 -6.68 13.18
CA TYR A 4 -18.63 -6.39 13.72
C TYR A 4 -18.65 -5.21 14.72
N ILE A 5 -19.44 -4.17 14.44
CA ILE A 5 -19.60 -3.02 15.33
C ILE A 5 -20.32 -3.46 16.64
N SER A 6 -21.34 -4.30 16.53
CA SER A 6 -22.04 -4.86 17.69
C SER A 6 -21.11 -5.72 18.56
N MET A 7 -20.30 -6.59 17.95
CA MET A 7 -19.32 -7.41 18.65
C MET A 7 -18.28 -6.57 19.39
N LYS A 8 -17.72 -5.53 18.75
CA LYS A 8 -16.78 -4.60 19.41
C LYS A 8 -17.40 -3.87 20.59
N LYS A 9 -18.67 -3.46 20.48
CA LYS A 9 -19.37 -2.78 21.58
C LYS A 9 -19.52 -3.70 22.80
N ASN A 10 -19.94 -4.94 22.60
CA ASN A 10 -20.06 -5.92 23.68
C ASN A 10 -18.70 -6.19 24.36
N LEU A 11 -17.61 -6.35 23.58
CA LEU A 11 -16.26 -6.55 24.12
C LEU A 11 -15.79 -5.35 24.97
N ILE A 12 -16.17 -4.12 24.61
CA ILE A 12 -15.83 -2.92 25.40
C ILE A 12 -16.62 -2.88 26.72
N GLU A 13 -17.89 -3.28 26.69
CA GLU A 13 -18.74 -3.35 27.89
C GLU A 13 -18.22 -4.39 28.90
N ASP A 14 -17.69 -5.52 28.41
CA ASP A 14 -17.11 -6.60 29.21
C ASP A 14 -15.71 -6.29 29.78
N TYR A 15 -15.05 -5.20 29.36
CA TYR A 15 -13.68 -4.89 29.75
C TYR A 15 -13.52 -4.57 31.26
N ASN A 16 -14.55 -4.06 31.89
CA ASN A 16 -14.54 -3.68 33.30
C ASN A 16 -14.91 -4.87 34.23
N GLY A 17 -13.94 -5.46 34.87
CA GLY A 17 -14.16 -6.53 35.89
C GLY A 17 -13.39 -7.82 35.61
N GLN A 18 -12.53 -7.85 34.56
CA GLN A 18 -11.81 -9.05 34.12
C GLN A 18 -10.36 -9.06 34.59
N THR A 19 -9.77 -10.27 34.57
CA THR A 19 -8.34 -10.47 34.83
C THR A 19 -7.47 -9.81 33.74
N GLN A 20 -6.18 -9.60 34.02
CA GLN A 20 -5.26 -9.02 33.03
C GLN A 20 -5.20 -9.84 31.74
N GLU A 21 -5.21 -11.17 31.85
CA GLU A 21 -5.17 -12.08 30.69
C GLU A 21 -6.43 -11.96 29.82
N GLU A 22 -7.60 -11.80 30.43
CA GLU A 22 -8.86 -11.58 29.72
C GLU A 22 -8.87 -10.21 29.03
N ARG A 23 -8.36 -9.17 29.68
CA ARG A 23 -8.21 -7.84 29.10
C ARG A 23 -7.29 -7.86 27.88
N ASP A 24 -6.18 -8.59 27.94
CA ASP A 24 -5.22 -8.73 26.82
C ASP A 24 -5.88 -9.43 25.63
N LYS A 25 -6.69 -10.47 25.88
CA LYS A 25 -7.49 -11.13 24.83
C LYS A 25 -8.50 -10.17 24.18
N ILE A 26 -9.25 -9.42 24.99
CA ILE A 26 -10.23 -8.43 24.50
C ILE A 26 -9.51 -7.34 23.68
N THR A 27 -8.38 -6.84 24.18
CA THR A 27 -7.58 -5.82 23.46
C THR A 27 -7.11 -6.35 22.13
N PHE A 28 -6.64 -7.59 22.06
CA PHE A 28 -6.24 -8.25 20.82
C PHE A 28 -7.41 -8.33 19.82
N GLU A 29 -8.59 -8.81 20.27
CA GLU A 29 -9.78 -8.90 19.40
C GLU A 29 -10.27 -7.52 18.93
N LEU A 30 -10.20 -6.48 19.77
CA LEU A 30 -10.55 -5.11 19.41
C LEU A 30 -9.61 -4.52 18.33
N GLN A 31 -8.35 -4.96 18.33
CA GLN A 31 -7.36 -4.53 17.35
C GLN A 31 -7.37 -5.34 16.06
N LYS A 32 -8.06 -6.48 16.04
CA LYS A 32 -8.16 -7.34 14.87
C LYS A 32 -8.89 -6.63 13.73
N SER A 33 -8.33 -6.75 12.53
CA SER A 33 -8.99 -6.25 11.33
C SER A 33 -10.32 -6.98 11.07
N PRO A 34 -11.39 -6.28 10.64
CA PRO A 34 -12.63 -6.94 10.21
C PRO A 34 -12.50 -7.66 8.85
N PHE A 35 -11.35 -7.53 8.20
CA PHE A 35 -11.05 -8.16 6.92
C PHE A 35 -10.04 -9.28 7.11
N ASP A 36 -10.22 -10.39 6.42
CA ASP A 36 -9.26 -11.51 6.42
C ASP A 36 -7.94 -11.10 5.77
N GLU A 37 -8.02 -10.33 4.69
CA GLU A 37 -6.87 -9.71 4.03
C GLU A 37 -7.01 -8.18 4.06
N TRP A 38 -5.95 -7.51 4.48
CA TRP A 38 -5.94 -6.05 4.61
C TRP A 38 -4.56 -5.46 4.40
N VAL A 39 -4.53 -4.20 4.04
CA VAL A 39 -3.32 -3.37 3.98
C VAL A 39 -3.55 -2.06 4.72
N GLN A 40 -2.53 -1.56 5.39
CA GLN A 40 -2.53 -0.23 5.98
C GLN A 40 -2.06 0.78 4.93
N LEU A 41 -2.90 1.72 4.57
CA LEU A 41 -2.56 2.81 3.66
C LEU A 41 -2.33 4.09 4.47
N ASN A 42 -1.17 4.73 4.28
CA ASN A 42 -0.92 6.05 4.83
C ASN A 42 -1.87 7.07 4.18
N LYS A 43 -2.60 7.82 5.01
CA LYS A 43 -3.55 8.83 4.52
C LYS A 43 -2.93 9.85 3.55
N GLN A 44 -1.70 10.30 3.82
CA GLN A 44 -0.97 11.19 2.89
C GLN A 44 -0.62 10.49 1.58
N GLY A 45 -0.48 9.18 1.59
CA GLY A 45 -0.22 8.36 0.40
C GLY A 45 -1.34 8.41 -0.63
N ILE A 46 -2.59 8.68 -0.22
CA ILE A 46 -3.74 8.81 -1.12
C ILE A 46 -3.49 9.92 -2.15
N GLN A 47 -2.99 11.08 -1.73
CA GLN A 47 -2.66 12.18 -2.64
C GLN A 47 -1.54 11.80 -3.62
N HIS A 48 -0.53 11.07 -3.16
CA HIS A 48 0.55 10.57 -4.01
C HIS A 48 0.03 9.58 -5.06
N LEU A 49 -0.90 8.67 -4.68
CA LEU A 49 -1.53 7.75 -5.61
C LEU A 49 -2.40 8.47 -6.66
N MET A 50 -3.14 9.49 -6.26
CA MET A 50 -3.92 10.33 -7.18
C MET A 50 -3.00 11.03 -8.19
N LEU A 51 -1.89 11.58 -7.73
CA LEU A 51 -0.91 12.25 -8.60
C LEU A 51 -0.25 11.22 -9.54
N LEU A 52 0.18 10.07 -9.03
CA LEU A 52 0.74 9.00 -9.84
C LEU A 52 -0.24 8.57 -10.94
N ASN A 53 -1.52 8.40 -10.61
CA ASN A 53 -2.55 8.05 -11.60
C ASN A 53 -2.72 9.13 -12.68
N THR A 54 -2.54 10.39 -12.34
CA THR A 54 -2.61 11.49 -13.30
C THR A 54 -1.47 11.46 -14.31
N ILE A 55 -0.26 11.11 -13.86
CA ILE A 55 0.94 11.12 -14.71
C ILE A 55 1.18 9.77 -15.42
N SER A 56 0.77 8.67 -14.83
CA SER A 56 0.94 7.32 -15.39
C SER A 56 -0.07 6.32 -14.83
N PRO A 57 -1.26 6.19 -15.45
CA PRO A 57 -2.26 5.20 -15.03
C PRO A 57 -1.71 3.77 -15.03
N LEU A 58 -0.84 3.41 -15.98
CA LEU A 58 -0.23 2.09 -16.03
C LEU A 58 0.68 1.84 -14.82
N ALA A 59 1.48 2.83 -14.41
CA ALA A 59 2.31 2.71 -13.21
C ALA A 59 1.46 2.52 -11.96
N THR A 60 0.33 3.23 -11.85
CA THR A 60 -0.62 3.07 -10.74
C THR A 60 -1.21 1.66 -10.70
N ASN A 61 -1.63 1.12 -11.84
CA ASN A 61 -2.18 -0.23 -11.91
C ASN A 61 -1.12 -1.30 -11.56
N ILE A 62 0.12 -1.12 -12.03
CA ILE A 62 1.23 -1.99 -11.65
C ILE A 62 1.48 -1.90 -10.14
N LEU A 63 1.47 -0.71 -9.55
CA LEU A 63 1.65 -0.53 -8.12
C LEU A 63 0.56 -1.26 -7.31
N TYR A 64 -0.71 -1.15 -7.71
CA TYR A 64 -1.81 -1.87 -7.05
C TYR A 64 -1.64 -3.38 -7.15
N PHE A 65 -1.22 -3.89 -8.31
CA PHE A 65 -0.89 -5.30 -8.48
C PHE A 65 0.25 -5.74 -7.52
N LEU A 66 1.30 -4.93 -7.40
CA LEU A 66 2.41 -5.21 -6.50
C LEU A 66 1.96 -5.20 -5.03
N ILE A 67 1.11 -4.26 -4.64
CA ILE A 67 0.53 -4.20 -3.29
C ILE A 67 -0.30 -5.44 -2.99
N GLU A 68 -1.21 -5.80 -3.89
CA GLU A 68 -2.10 -6.95 -3.74
C GLU A 68 -1.32 -8.26 -3.56
N ASN A 69 -0.28 -8.48 -4.38
CA ASN A 69 0.50 -9.70 -4.43
C ASN A 69 1.74 -9.71 -3.52
N SER A 70 1.98 -8.66 -2.76
CA SER A 70 3.14 -8.58 -1.86
C SER A 70 2.95 -9.46 -0.62
N ASN A 71 4.07 -9.97 -0.10
CA ASN A 71 4.12 -10.66 1.18
C ASN A 71 4.12 -9.67 2.38
N ASN A 72 4.26 -10.19 3.60
CA ASN A 72 4.30 -9.40 4.83
C ASN A 72 5.54 -8.47 4.95
N TYR A 73 6.49 -8.58 4.04
CA TYR A 73 7.65 -7.67 3.92
C TYR A 73 7.48 -6.66 2.78
N ASN A 74 6.26 -6.49 2.26
CA ASN A 74 5.96 -5.66 1.09
C ASN A 74 6.76 -6.02 -0.17
N CYS A 75 7.16 -7.28 -0.30
CA CYS A 75 7.97 -7.77 -1.41
C CYS A 75 7.16 -8.70 -2.32
N VAL A 76 7.39 -8.55 -3.62
CA VAL A 76 6.86 -9.46 -4.65
C VAL A 76 7.93 -9.74 -5.70
N ILE A 77 8.01 -10.98 -6.15
CA ILE A 77 8.91 -11.41 -7.23
C ILE A 77 8.08 -11.66 -8.47
N VAL A 78 8.32 -10.87 -9.51
CA VAL A 78 7.63 -11.01 -10.80
C VAL A 78 8.52 -10.53 -11.95
N SER A 79 8.46 -11.19 -13.11
CA SER A 79 9.18 -10.73 -14.29
C SER A 79 8.44 -9.62 -15.00
N GLN A 80 9.17 -8.74 -15.70
CA GLN A 80 8.55 -7.71 -16.54
C GLN A 80 7.74 -8.32 -17.69
N SER A 81 8.17 -9.45 -18.23
CA SER A 81 7.43 -10.19 -19.25
C SER A 81 6.05 -10.65 -18.70
N THR A 82 6.01 -11.12 -17.45
CA THR A 82 4.75 -11.50 -16.78
C THR A 82 3.84 -10.28 -16.61
N LEU A 83 4.37 -9.15 -16.15
CA LEU A 83 3.61 -7.89 -16.06
C LEU A 83 3.07 -7.46 -17.44
N GLY A 84 3.89 -7.59 -18.49
CA GLY A 84 3.48 -7.29 -19.86
C GLY A 84 2.28 -8.13 -20.32
N LYS A 85 2.26 -9.42 -19.96
CA LYS A 85 1.13 -10.33 -20.25
C LYS A 85 -0.12 -9.96 -19.43
N ILE A 86 0.04 -9.70 -18.12
CA ILE A 86 -1.07 -9.36 -17.21
C ILE A 86 -1.75 -8.07 -17.68
N PHE A 87 -0.99 -7.03 -17.94
CA PHE A 87 -1.52 -5.70 -18.33
C PHE A 87 -1.76 -5.55 -19.84
N LYS A 88 -1.44 -6.58 -20.64
CA LYS A 88 -1.53 -6.54 -22.11
C LYS A 88 -0.79 -5.33 -22.69
N ARG A 89 0.45 -5.13 -22.25
CA ARG A 89 1.32 -4.01 -22.64
C ARG A 89 2.69 -4.52 -23.07
N SER A 90 3.34 -3.75 -23.96
CA SER A 90 4.70 -4.04 -24.38
C SER A 90 5.70 -3.94 -23.21
N ASN A 91 6.81 -4.67 -23.31
CA ASN A 91 7.89 -4.58 -22.32
C ASN A 91 8.43 -3.15 -22.17
N THR A 92 8.46 -2.38 -23.25
CA THR A 92 8.86 -0.96 -23.21
C THR A 92 7.91 -0.14 -22.34
N SER A 93 6.58 -0.31 -22.48
CA SER A 93 5.59 0.38 -21.67
C SER A 93 5.68 -0.01 -20.20
N ILE A 94 5.87 -1.30 -19.91
CA ILE A 94 6.08 -1.80 -18.54
C ILE A 94 7.34 -1.20 -17.93
N ASN A 95 8.45 -1.19 -18.66
CA ASN A 95 9.71 -0.60 -18.20
C ASN A 95 9.56 0.88 -17.84
N LEU A 96 8.90 1.67 -18.69
CA LEU A 96 8.67 3.10 -18.44
C LEU A 96 7.80 3.31 -17.19
N ALA A 97 6.77 2.49 -17.00
CA ALA A 97 5.92 2.56 -15.83
C ALA A 97 6.69 2.19 -14.54
N ILE A 98 7.48 1.11 -14.57
CA ILE A 98 8.33 0.69 -13.45
C ILE A 98 9.40 1.75 -13.13
N LYS A 99 10.01 2.36 -14.16
CA LYS A 99 10.97 3.45 -13.99
C LYS A 99 10.34 4.62 -13.25
N LYS A 100 9.12 5.03 -13.61
CA LYS A 100 8.36 6.06 -12.87
C LYS A 100 8.12 5.69 -11.42
N LEU A 101 7.69 4.48 -11.14
CA LEU A 101 7.48 4.01 -9.76
C LEU A 101 8.76 4.11 -8.93
N LYS A 102 9.91 3.76 -9.51
CA LYS A 102 11.21 3.83 -8.86
C LYS A 102 11.67 5.28 -8.66
N GLU A 103 11.56 6.12 -9.70
CA GLU A 103 11.97 7.54 -9.67
C GLU A 103 11.21 8.33 -8.58
N HIS A 104 9.95 8.01 -8.34
CA HIS A 104 9.13 8.65 -7.31
C HIS A 104 9.18 7.95 -5.94
N ASN A 105 10.03 6.95 -5.77
CA ASN A 105 10.15 6.17 -4.53
C ASN A 105 8.87 5.43 -4.11
N PHE A 106 8.03 5.01 -5.06
CA PHE A 106 6.93 4.09 -4.74
C PHE A 106 7.41 2.67 -4.53
N ILE A 107 8.48 2.28 -5.24
CA ILE A 107 9.10 0.95 -5.15
C ILE A 107 10.62 1.06 -5.16
N ASN A 108 11.25 0.04 -4.55
CA ASN A 108 12.64 -0.30 -4.81
C ASN A 108 12.72 -1.63 -5.56
N ILE A 109 13.79 -1.86 -6.31
CA ILE A 109 13.99 -3.05 -7.13
C ILE A 109 15.35 -3.64 -6.83
N GLN A 110 15.36 -4.92 -6.46
CA GLN A 110 16.56 -5.73 -6.35
C GLN A 110 16.49 -6.86 -7.40
N LYS A 111 17.62 -7.27 -7.91
CA LYS A 111 17.70 -8.42 -8.82
C LYS A 111 17.99 -9.67 -8.01
N ASP A 112 17.15 -10.67 -8.18
CA ASP A 112 17.40 -12.02 -7.69
C ASP A 112 17.51 -12.92 -8.93
N GLY A 113 18.71 -13.22 -9.36
CA GLY A 113 19.14 -14.11 -10.46
C GLY A 113 18.12 -14.53 -11.54
N ARG A 114 16.87 -14.74 -11.19
CA ARG A 114 15.78 -15.20 -12.05
C ARG A 114 14.66 -14.18 -12.29
N GLY A 115 14.66 -13.04 -11.58
CA GLY A 115 13.59 -12.05 -11.68
C GLY A 115 13.92 -10.75 -10.96
N ASN A 116 12.96 -9.84 -10.97
CA ASN A 116 13.03 -8.64 -10.16
C ASN A 116 12.21 -8.85 -8.88
N MET A 117 12.83 -8.52 -7.75
CA MET A 117 12.17 -8.36 -6.46
C MET A 117 11.73 -6.89 -6.34
N TYR A 118 10.44 -6.67 -6.21
CA TYR A 118 9.87 -5.35 -6.02
C TYR A 118 9.48 -5.16 -4.57
N PHE A 119 10.04 -4.15 -3.92
CA PHE A 119 9.68 -3.76 -2.56
C PHE A 119 8.81 -2.51 -2.64
N VAL A 120 7.56 -2.64 -2.21
CA VAL A 120 6.64 -1.50 -2.11
C VAL A 120 7.03 -0.64 -0.91
N ASN A 121 6.99 0.67 -1.07
CA ASN A 121 7.36 1.62 -0.04
C ASN A 121 6.46 1.49 1.20
N ALA A 122 7.05 1.13 2.34
CA ALA A 122 6.35 0.94 3.60
C ALA A 122 5.76 2.23 4.18
N ASN A 123 6.28 3.40 3.79
CA ASN A 123 5.68 4.69 4.15
C ASN A 123 4.38 4.99 3.38
N LEU A 124 4.13 4.28 2.28
CA LEU A 124 2.88 4.36 1.52
C LEU A 124 1.87 3.34 2.01
N VAL A 125 2.27 2.07 2.01
CA VAL A 125 1.42 0.90 2.30
C VAL A 125 2.21 -0.09 3.12
N TRP A 126 1.56 -0.69 4.12
CA TRP A 126 2.14 -1.75 4.93
C TRP A 126 1.17 -2.92 5.09
N LYS A 127 1.63 -4.14 4.83
CA LYS A 127 0.81 -5.36 4.82
C LYS A 127 0.96 -6.21 6.10
N SER A 128 1.58 -5.66 7.15
CA SER A 128 1.78 -6.37 8.42
C SER A 128 1.39 -5.48 9.60
N TYR A 129 1.50 -6.00 10.82
CA TYR A 129 1.26 -5.21 12.03
C TYR A 129 2.23 -4.02 12.14
N GLY A 130 1.76 -2.90 12.69
CA GLY A 130 2.54 -1.67 12.80
C GLY A 130 3.87 -1.84 13.57
N THR A 131 3.93 -2.78 14.53
CA THR A 131 5.15 -3.12 15.26
C THR A 131 6.28 -3.64 14.36
N ASN A 132 5.95 -4.24 13.21
CA ASN A 132 6.89 -4.79 12.25
C ASN A 132 7.35 -3.78 11.20
N HIS A 133 6.74 -2.59 11.13
CA HIS A 133 7.08 -1.56 10.14
C HIS A 133 8.55 -1.11 10.21
N LYS A 134 9.16 -1.14 11.40
CA LYS A 134 10.59 -0.83 11.60
C LYS A 134 11.55 -1.80 10.89
N PHE A 135 11.06 -2.97 10.47
CA PHE A 135 11.83 -3.97 9.73
C PHE A 135 11.56 -3.92 8.22
N ALA A 136 10.88 -2.88 7.75
CA ALA A 136 10.62 -2.71 6.33
C ALA A 136 11.92 -2.56 5.54
N GLU A 137 12.07 -3.35 4.49
CA GLU A 137 13.23 -3.32 3.59
C GLU A 137 13.34 -2.02 2.78
N PHE A 138 12.21 -1.36 2.56
CA PHE A 138 12.17 -0.09 1.83
C PHE A 138 11.16 0.89 2.41
N ASN A 139 11.67 1.99 2.93
CA ASN A 139 10.88 3.14 3.36
C ASN A 139 11.57 4.43 2.90
N ALA A 140 10.93 5.19 2.06
CA ALA A 140 11.48 6.43 1.52
C ALA A 140 10.41 7.51 1.40
N LYS A 141 10.84 8.77 1.35
CA LYS A 141 9.94 9.88 1.05
C LYS A 141 9.53 9.81 -0.42
N ILE A 142 8.23 9.79 -0.68
CA ILE A 142 7.70 9.91 -2.04
C ILE A 142 7.89 11.34 -2.51
N ILE A 143 8.45 11.52 -3.70
CA ILE A 143 8.81 12.82 -4.27
C ILE A 143 8.20 12.99 -5.66
N PHE A 144 7.77 14.22 -5.96
CA PHE A 144 7.30 14.66 -7.27
C PHE A 144 7.93 15.98 -7.64
N SER A 145 8.11 16.23 -8.92
CA SER A 145 8.54 17.53 -9.41
C SER A 145 7.44 18.58 -9.27
N GLN A 146 7.82 19.86 -9.23
CA GLN A 146 6.86 20.98 -9.18
C GLN A 146 5.89 20.97 -10.37
N GLU A 147 6.36 20.54 -11.54
CA GLU A 147 5.53 20.44 -12.75
C GLU A 147 4.47 19.35 -12.64
N GLU A 148 4.82 18.22 -12.05
CA GLU A 148 3.88 17.11 -11.78
C GLU A 148 2.83 17.51 -10.75
N ILE A 149 3.22 18.22 -9.69
CA ILE A 149 2.31 18.74 -8.65
C ILE A 149 1.30 19.72 -9.23
N LYS A 150 1.73 20.61 -10.14
CA LYS A 150 0.84 21.56 -10.83
C LYS A 150 -0.27 20.86 -11.61
N LYS A 151 0.00 19.71 -12.23
CA LYS A 151 -1.01 18.91 -12.94
C LYS A 151 -2.15 18.42 -12.03
N MET A 152 -1.86 18.19 -10.75
CA MET A 152 -2.86 17.77 -9.77
C MET A 152 -3.69 18.95 -9.27
N ASN A 153 -3.07 20.11 -9.02
CA ASN A 153 -3.75 21.29 -8.52
C ASN A 153 -4.84 21.80 -9.46
N PHE A 154 -4.67 21.60 -10.77
CA PHE A 154 -5.68 21.93 -11.76
C PHE A 154 -6.96 21.09 -11.59
N LYS A 155 -6.85 19.83 -11.18
CA LYS A 155 -8.02 18.97 -10.92
C LYS A 155 -8.70 19.25 -9.59
N ASN A 156 -7.93 19.59 -8.54
CA ASN A 156 -8.48 19.88 -7.21
C ASN A 156 -9.29 21.18 -7.16
N THR A 157 -9.06 22.11 -8.08
CA THR A 157 -9.87 23.33 -8.21
C THR A 157 -11.30 23.02 -8.66
N LEU A 158 -11.54 21.90 -9.34
CA LEU A 158 -12.87 21.46 -9.78
C LEU A 158 -13.67 20.75 -8.68
N LEU A 159 -13.01 20.28 -7.61
CA LEU A 159 -13.65 19.56 -6.49
C LEU A 159 -13.98 20.47 -5.30
N LYS A 160 -13.67 21.75 -5.38
CA LYS A 160 -13.97 22.77 -4.35
C LYS A 160 -15.23 23.60 -4.64
N LYS A 161 -16.16 23.04 -5.41
CA LYS A 161 -17.49 23.65 -5.59
C LYS A 161 -18.55 22.82 -4.87
#